data_832257d12c034986c29995309b899675
#
_entry.id   832257d12c034986c29995309b899675
#
_cell.length_a   1.000
_cell.length_b   1.000
_cell.length_c   1.000
_cell.angle_alpha   90.00
_cell.angle_beta   90.00
_cell.angle_gamma   90.00
#
_symmetry.space_group_name_H-M   'P 1'
#
loop_
_entity.id
_entity.type
_entity.pdbx_description
1 polymer ?
#
loop_
_entity_poly.entity_id
_entity_poly.type
_entity_poly.pdbx_seq_one_letter_code
_entity_poly.pdbx_strand_id
1 'polypeptide(L)'
;MLALSLNWAAVAASGPKSVGCGISYYSMTGEYRHWSKDRNAFHSASVSFDFDGLFNNEVLFPGVSTSYAYDFCFDRSLRNGGSLAFYTGPGVTTGWVKDRNTQFGIMFGLKLDLGVEYRTPRSPLSIGAKINPTIGMHIHRKDRNIQMGSYLNGLISGMIPEFTVAYDFGRPYQATEGDREAPVFTYGAEASYNFLFFRFARSNWYDADGIRHYREESSLCSSNHFLILGLLGVNIGRNFNLSVASGYTTISYNPKPAIPLLFRSSVYFGKLSGHNRLYCYISGGPAFNPGKAFYGVPCLYDTGVAYRIALDRRSRLDFKIAIAGSFSKPLIDGAASVTLSREFLLGLNVGVSASF
;
A
#
# COMPACT_ATOMS: atom_id res chain seq x y z
N MET A 1 12.41 27.08 -19.13
CA MET A 1 12.29 26.63 -17.73
C MET A 1 11.74 27.70 -16.76
N LEU A 2 11.85 28.96 -17.01
CA LEU A 2 11.38 30.05 -16.11
C LEU A 2 9.86 30.38 -16.22
N ALA A 3 9.18 29.99 -17.27
CA ALA A 3 7.76 30.28 -17.47
C ALA A 3 6.79 29.31 -16.74
N LEU A 4 7.24 28.13 -16.34
CA LEU A 4 6.46 27.17 -15.58
C LEU A 4 6.42 27.48 -14.08
N SER A 5 7.38 28.21 -13.54
CA SER A 5 7.48 28.55 -12.11
C SER A 5 6.56 29.72 -11.69
N LEU A 6 6.15 30.57 -12.62
CA LEU A 6 5.35 31.76 -12.31
C LEU A 6 3.84 31.47 -12.18
N ASN A 7 3.34 30.42 -12.79
CA ASN A 7 1.92 30.03 -12.63
C ASN A 7 1.60 29.27 -11.35
N TRP A 8 2.58 28.67 -10.69
CA TRP A 8 2.37 27.96 -9.42
C TRP A 8 1.97 28.89 -8.27
N ALA A 9 2.50 30.09 -8.24
CA ALA A 9 2.19 31.08 -7.20
C ALA A 9 0.76 31.67 -7.34
N ALA A 10 0.26 31.80 -8.56
CA ALA A 10 -1.07 32.34 -8.82
C ALA A 10 -2.21 31.33 -8.58
N VAL A 11 -1.93 30.02 -8.70
CA VAL A 11 -2.90 28.93 -8.45
C VAL A 11 -3.04 28.62 -6.95
N ALA A 12 -2.09 29.07 -6.11
CA ALA A 12 -2.07 28.80 -4.67
C ALA A 12 -3.20 29.49 -3.85
N ALA A 13 -4.04 30.28 -4.45
CA ALA A 13 -4.81 31.28 -3.70
C ALA A 13 -6.30 31.02 -3.51
N SER A 14 -6.91 29.80 -3.58
CA SER A 14 -8.29 29.73 -3.05
C SER A 14 -9.12 28.44 -3.23
N GLY A 15 -8.60 27.34 -3.74
CA GLY A 15 -9.39 26.09 -3.87
C GLY A 15 -9.18 25.12 -2.70
N PRO A 16 -10.13 24.22 -2.44
CA PRO A 16 -9.94 23.12 -1.50
C PRO A 16 -8.76 22.25 -1.92
N LYS A 17 -8.09 21.65 -0.95
CA LYS A 17 -6.93 20.77 -1.17
C LYS A 17 -7.24 19.39 -0.66
N SER A 18 -6.70 18.36 -1.30
CA SER A 18 -6.76 16.99 -0.78
C SER A 18 -5.44 16.26 -0.95
N VAL A 19 -5.20 15.30 -0.08
CA VAL A 19 -4.09 14.36 -0.14
C VAL A 19 -4.65 12.96 -0.17
N GLY A 20 -4.13 12.14 -1.04
CA GLY A 20 -4.57 10.77 -1.19
C GLY A 20 -3.42 9.79 -1.34
N CYS A 21 -3.77 8.53 -1.21
CA CYS A 21 -2.92 7.42 -1.60
C CYS A 21 -3.73 6.43 -2.43
N GLY A 22 -3.02 5.72 -3.29
CA GLY A 22 -3.60 4.68 -4.13
C GLY A 22 -2.73 3.44 -4.14
N ILE A 23 -3.34 2.30 -4.38
CA ILE A 23 -2.68 1.02 -4.54
C ILE A 23 -3.29 0.27 -5.71
N SER A 24 -2.44 -0.21 -6.60
CA SER A 24 -2.79 -1.10 -7.70
C SER A 24 -1.99 -2.40 -7.61
N TYR A 25 -2.22 -3.30 -8.54
CA TYR A 25 -1.39 -4.52 -8.67
C TYR A 25 0.09 -4.20 -8.98
N TYR A 26 0.37 -3.07 -9.63
CA TYR A 26 1.71 -2.71 -10.09
C TYR A 26 2.33 -1.51 -9.37
N SER A 27 1.55 -0.74 -8.62
CA SER A 27 2.07 0.50 -8.05
C SER A 27 1.40 0.89 -6.73
N MET A 28 2.11 1.73 -5.99
CA MET A 28 1.58 2.50 -4.88
C MET A 28 1.81 3.98 -5.19
N THR A 29 0.77 4.80 -5.01
CA THR A 29 0.78 6.21 -5.40
C THR A 29 0.45 7.09 -4.21
N GLY A 30 1.23 8.14 -4.00
CA GLY A 30 0.86 9.30 -3.19
C GLY A 30 0.41 10.44 -4.10
N GLU A 31 -0.72 11.08 -3.81
CA GLU A 31 -1.33 12.09 -4.64
C GLU A 31 -1.71 13.33 -3.84
N TYR A 32 -1.41 14.50 -4.39
CA TYR A 32 -1.90 15.78 -3.91
C TYR A 32 -2.83 16.40 -4.98
N ARG A 33 -4.00 16.88 -4.56
CA ARG A 33 -4.98 17.53 -5.43
C ARG A 33 -5.25 18.96 -4.98
N HIS A 34 -5.35 19.85 -5.94
CA HIS A 34 -5.80 21.22 -5.74
C HIS A 34 -7.04 21.46 -6.59
N TRP A 35 -8.17 21.66 -5.93
CA TRP A 35 -9.49 21.79 -6.56
C TRP A 35 -9.76 23.20 -7.05
N SER A 36 -10.54 23.33 -8.13
CA SER A 36 -11.20 24.58 -8.50
C SER A 36 -12.20 24.99 -7.41
N LYS A 37 -12.57 26.27 -7.38
CA LYS A 37 -13.56 26.78 -6.42
C LYS A 37 -14.89 26.01 -6.49
N ASP A 38 -15.33 25.70 -7.69
CA ASP A 38 -16.61 25.02 -7.95
C ASP A 38 -16.50 23.50 -7.89
N ARG A 39 -15.33 22.96 -7.57
CA ARG A 39 -15.02 21.53 -7.51
C ARG A 39 -15.35 20.73 -8.78
N ASN A 40 -15.45 21.38 -9.92
CA ASN A 40 -15.69 20.75 -11.21
C ASN A 40 -14.41 20.34 -11.93
N ALA A 41 -13.25 20.71 -11.39
CA ALA A 41 -11.94 20.31 -11.88
C ALA A 41 -10.89 20.36 -10.75
N PHE A 42 -9.78 19.66 -10.94
CA PHE A 42 -8.63 19.72 -10.03
C PHE A 42 -7.31 19.48 -10.76
N HIS A 43 -6.26 20.06 -10.22
CA HIS A 43 -4.89 19.71 -10.56
C HIS A 43 -4.43 18.59 -9.65
N SER A 44 -3.85 17.54 -10.19
CA SER A 44 -3.25 16.46 -9.43
C SER A 44 -1.75 16.40 -9.66
N ALA A 45 -1.00 16.21 -8.60
CA ALA A 45 0.42 15.89 -8.64
C ALA A 45 0.64 14.61 -7.85
N SER A 46 1.29 13.60 -8.44
CA SER A 46 1.49 12.32 -7.79
C SER A 46 2.91 11.80 -7.92
N VAL A 47 3.28 10.97 -6.95
CA VAL A 47 4.50 10.17 -6.94
C VAL A 47 4.08 8.72 -6.83
N SER A 48 4.52 7.90 -7.77
CA SER A 48 4.23 6.45 -7.80
C SER A 48 5.51 5.65 -7.65
N PHE A 49 5.41 4.58 -6.89
CA PHE A 49 6.42 3.53 -6.78
C PHE A 49 5.88 2.33 -7.55
N ASP A 50 6.55 1.96 -8.64
CA ASP A 50 6.12 0.89 -9.52
C ASP A 50 6.78 -0.42 -9.12
N PHE A 51 5.98 -1.46 -8.96
CA PHE A 51 6.41 -2.83 -8.67
C PHE A 51 6.25 -3.70 -9.91
N ASP A 52 6.92 -4.84 -9.96
CA ASP A 52 6.75 -5.81 -11.06
C ASP A 52 5.57 -6.77 -10.81
N GLY A 53 4.55 -6.28 -10.11
CA GLY A 53 3.34 -6.98 -9.70
C GLY A 53 3.34 -7.35 -8.21
N LEU A 54 2.23 -7.08 -7.52
CA LEU A 54 2.07 -7.34 -6.08
C LEU A 54 2.26 -8.81 -5.68
N PHE A 55 2.05 -9.73 -6.61
CA PHE A 55 2.13 -11.18 -6.38
C PHE A 55 3.32 -11.83 -7.07
N ASN A 56 4.05 -11.09 -7.91
CA ASN A 56 5.27 -11.57 -8.54
C ASN A 56 6.48 -11.20 -7.68
N ASN A 57 7.27 -12.21 -7.38
CA ASN A 57 8.37 -12.13 -6.42
C ASN A 57 9.66 -11.49 -6.95
N GLU A 58 9.65 -10.94 -8.13
CA GLU A 58 10.83 -10.41 -8.81
C GLU A 58 10.92 -8.89 -8.73
N VAL A 59 10.62 -8.30 -7.58
CA VAL A 59 10.84 -6.86 -7.42
C VAL A 59 12.30 -6.60 -7.10
N LEU A 60 13.03 -6.39 -8.12
CA LEU A 60 14.29 -5.65 -8.09
C LEU A 60 13.91 -4.16 -8.06
N PHE A 61 14.27 -3.44 -7.05
CA PHE A 61 14.08 -2.00 -6.86
C PHE A 61 12.87 -1.38 -7.57
N PRO A 62 11.93 -0.80 -6.84
CA PRO A 62 10.75 -0.18 -7.44
C PRO A 62 11.18 0.94 -8.38
N GLY A 63 10.54 1.02 -9.53
CA GLY A 63 10.57 2.22 -10.34
C GLY A 63 9.91 3.37 -9.58
N VAL A 64 10.35 4.59 -9.85
CA VAL A 64 9.75 5.79 -9.28
C VAL A 64 9.31 6.69 -10.42
N SER A 65 8.05 7.10 -10.40
CA SER A 65 7.52 8.04 -11.37
C SER A 65 6.80 9.20 -10.68
N THR A 66 6.79 10.33 -11.34
CA THR A 66 6.04 11.51 -10.95
C THR A 66 5.10 11.90 -12.07
N SER A 67 3.90 12.30 -11.74
CA SER A 67 2.95 12.75 -12.75
C SER A 67 2.18 13.99 -12.31
N TYR A 68 1.70 14.69 -13.31
CA TYR A 68 0.82 15.83 -13.17
C TYR A 68 -0.34 15.69 -14.15
N ALA A 69 -1.56 15.93 -13.68
CA ALA A 69 -2.75 15.93 -14.53
C ALA A 69 -3.69 17.08 -14.18
N TYR A 70 -4.55 17.41 -15.12
CA TYR A 70 -5.68 18.31 -14.93
C TYR A 70 -6.96 17.53 -15.21
N ASP A 71 -7.73 17.28 -14.16
CA ASP A 71 -8.89 16.42 -14.16
C ASP A 71 -10.19 17.22 -14.09
N PHE A 72 -11.11 16.93 -14.99
CA PHE A 72 -12.49 17.39 -14.95
C PHE A 72 -13.33 16.46 -14.11
N CYS A 73 -14.15 17.00 -13.23
CA CYS A 73 -14.93 16.23 -12.27
C CYS A 73 -16.43 16.48 -12.44
N PHE A 74 -17.20 15.40 -12.44
CA PHE A 74 -18.65 15.41 -12.54
C PHE A 74 -19.24 14.75 -11.29
N ASP A 75 -19.86 15.53 -10.44
CA ASP A 75 -20.43 15.10 -9.17
C ASP A 75 -21.93 14.80 -9.30
N ARG A 76 -22.34 13.68 -8.71
CA ARG A 76 -23.73 13.32 -8.54
C ARG A 76 -24.04 13.08 -7.06
N SER A 77 -24.91 13.90 -6.50
CA SER A 77 -25.38 13.74 -5.13
C SER A 77 -26.22 12.46 -4.98
N LEU A 78 -26.01 11.76 -3.88
CA LEU A 78 -26.72 10.54 -3.53
C LEU A 78 -27.75 10.82 -2.40
N ARG A 79 -28.78 9.97 -2.30
CA ARG A 79 -29.85 10.10 -1.28
C ARG A 79 -29.36 10.03 0.17
N ASN A 80 -28.20 9.41 0.40
CA ASN A 80 -27.59 9.30 1.72
C ASN A 80 -26.76 10.54 2.13
N GLY A 81 -26.76 11.60 1.31
CA GLY A 81 -25.98 12.83 1.53
C GLY A 81 -24.52 12.75 1.09
N GLY A 82 -24.05 11.60 0.61
CA GLY A 82 -22.78 11.47 -0.07
C GLY A 82 -22.85 11.89 -1.53
N SER A 83 -21.71 11.91 -2.22
CA SER A 83 -21.69 12.11 -3.68
C SER A 83 -20.80 11.09 -4.38
N LEU A 84 -21.18 10.76 -5.60
CA LEU A 84 -20.38 9.98 -6.52
C LEU A 84 -19.77 10.92 -7.54
N ALA A 85 -18.46 10.99 -7.58
CA ALA A 85 -17.71 11.81 -8.49
C ALA A 85 -17.06 10.97 -9.58
N PHE A 86 -17.22 11.35 -10.82
CA PHE A 86 -16.49 10.80 -11.96
C PHE A 86 -15.49 11.86 -12.41
N TYR A 87 -14.26 11.50 -12.67
CA TYR A 87 -13.28 12.44 -13.16
C TYR A 87 -12.44 11.85 -14.28
N THR A 88 -11.99 12.73 -15.16
CA THR A 88 -11.12 12.40 -16.29
C THR A 88 -10.27 13.59 -16.67
N GLY A 89 -9.04 13.33 -17.08
CA GLY A 89 -8.16 14.40 -17.50
C GLY A 89 -6.86 13.94 -18.13
N PRO A 90 -6.28 14.77 -18.99
CA PRO A 90 -4.97 14.56 -19.56
C PRO A 90 -3.88 14.90 -18.54
N GLY A 91 -2.77 14.17 -18.62
CA GLY A 91 -1.61 14.39 -17.76
C GLY A 91 -0.31 14.04 -18.46
N VAL A 92 0.77 14.36 -17.76
CA VAL A 92 2.13 14.01 -18.15
C VAL A 92 2.79 13.24 -17.02
N THR A 93 3.67 12.34 -17.37
CA THR A 93 4.42 11.55 -16.38
C THR A 93 5.87 11.43 -16.81
N THR A 94 6.74 11.36 -15.82
CA THR A 94 8.16 11.07 -16.00
C THR A 94 8.68 10.26 -14.83
N GLY A 95 9.69 9.44 -15.06
CA GLY A 95 10.21 8.62 -13.98
C GLY A 95 11.44 7.82 -14.36
N TRP A 96 11.98 7.13 -13.38
CA TRP A 96 13.01 6.11 -13.51
C TRP A 96 12.36 4.76 -13.28
N VAL A 97 12.04 4.09 -14.37
CA VAL A 97 11.23 2.87 -14.36
C VAL A 97 11.84 1.78 -15.25
N LYS A 98 11.38 0.56 -15.06
CA LYS A 98 11.70 -0.57 -15.93
C LYS A 98 10.55 -0.78 -16.90
N ASP A 99 10.82 -0.87 -18.18
CA ASP A 99 9.86 -1.35 -19.18
C ASP A 99 10.03 -2.86 -19.40
N ARG A 100 9.07 -3.51 -20.05
CA ARG A 100 9.08 -4.95 -20.34
C ARG A 100 10.42 -5.41 -20.93
N ASN A 101 11.03 -6.41 -20.31
CA ASN A 101 12.28 -7.02 -20.75
C ASN A 101 13.44 -6.05 -21.03
N THR A 102 13.35 -4.81 -20.53
CA THR A 102 14.40 -3.81 -20.65
C THR A 102 15.08 -3.56 -19.30
N GLN A 103 16.15 -2.80 -19.33
CA GLN A 103 16.80 -2.27 -18.12
C GLN A 103 16.04 -1.04 -17.61
N PHE A 104 16.37 -0.62 -16.39
CA PHE A 104 15.89 0.65 -15.88
C PHE A 104 16.33 1.81 -16.76
N GLY A 105 15.45 2.77 -16.94
CA GLY A 105 15.70 3.94 -17.75
C GLY A 105 14.75 5.08 -17.41
N ILE A 106 14.94 6.19 -18.10
CA ILE A 106 14.10 7.37 -17.95
C ILE A 106 12.88 7.22 -18.84
N MET A 107 11.70 7.43 -18.29
CA MET A 107 10.43 7.42 -18.99
C MET A 107 9.83 8.83 -19.06
N PHE A 108 9.26 9.17 -20.20
CA PHE A 108 8.41 10.33 -20.42
C PHE A 108 7.15 9.89 -21.14
N GLY A 109 5.97 10.31 -20.64
CA GLY A 109 4.71 9.87 -21.23
C GLY A 109 3.58 10.87 -21.04
N LEU A 110 2.55 10.66 -21.86
CA LEU A 110 1.23 11.24 -21.71
C LEU A 110 0.36 10.22 -21.00
N LYS A 111 -0.41 10.64 -20.02
CA LYS A 111 -1.37 9.80 -19.31
C LYS A 111 -2.77 10.36 -19.44
N LEU A 112 -3.75 9.48 -19.32
CA LEU A 112 -5.16 9.83 -19.21
C LEU A 112 -5.66 9.28 -17.87
N ASP A 113 -6.15 10.17 -17.00
CA ASP A 113 -6.80 9.75 -15.76
C ASP A 113 -8.29 9.51 -16.01
N LEU A 114 -8.80 8.38 -15.54
CA LEU A 114 -10.20 8.01 -15.55
C LEU A 114 -10.54 7.42 -14.19
N GLY A 115 -11.37 8.10 -13.41
CA GLY A 115 -11.65 7.65 -12.05
C GLY A 115 -13.08 7.87 -11.61
N VAL A 116 -13.44 7.09 -10.59
CA VAL A 116 -14.70 7.20 -9.86
C VAL A 116 -14.39 7.26 -8.37
N GLU A 117 -15.05 8.14 -7.66
CA GLU A 117 -14.79 8.41 -6.25
C GLU A 117 -16.10 8.60 -5.50
N TYR A 118 -16.29 7.85 -4.43
CA TYR A 118 -17.37 8.07 -3.48
C TYR A 118 -16.89 9.00 -2.38
N ARG A 119 -17.53 10.16 -2.25
CA ARG A 119 -17.29 11.11 -1.18
C ARG A 119 -18.28 10.88 -0.06
N THR A 120 -17.75 10.60 1.10
CA THR A 120 -18.57 10.31 2.28
C THR A 120 -19.34 11.55 2.74
N PRO A 121 -20.58 11.42 3.22
CA PRO A 121 -21.43 12.57 3.55
C PRO A 121 -20.95 13.37 4.77
N ARG A 122 -20.28 12.73 5.70
CA ARG A 122 -19.96 13.29 7.02
C ARG A 122 -18.45 13.37 7.33
N SER A 123 -17.64 12.81 6.48
CA SER A 123 -16.19 12.77 6.64
C SER A 123 -15.51 13.47 5.47
N PRO A 124 -14.35 14.09 5.67
CA PRO A 124 -13.53 14.64 4.59
C PRO A 124 -12.86 13.56 3.74
N LEU A 125 -13.29 12.30 3.84
CA LEU A 125 -12.73 11.18 3.09
C LEU A 125 -13.50 10.88 1.83
N SER A 126 -12.75 10.49 0.83
CA SER A 126 -13.25 9.86 -0.39
C SER A 126 -12.53 8.56 -0.67
N ILE A 127 -13.27 7.59 -1.21
CA ILE A 127 -12.79 6.27 -1.58
C ILE A 127 -13.15 6.05 -3.04
N GLY A 128 -12.18 5.62 -3.84
CA GLY A 128 -12.40 5.49 -5.27
C GLY A 128 -11.56 4.42 -5.94
N ALA A 129 -11.72 4.38 -7.24
CA ALA A 129 -10.87 3.62 -8.13
C ALA A 129 -10.56 4.47 -9.37
N LYS A 130 -9.35 4.35 -9.88
CA LYS A 130 -8.95 5.02 -11.14
C LYS A 130 -8.12 4.07 -12.00
N ILE A 131 -8.12 4.33 -13.29
CA ILE A 131 -7.16 3.81 -14.25
C ILE A 131 -6.42 5.00 -14.87
N ASN A 132 -5.15 4.78 -15.20
CA ASN A 132 -4.27 5.83 -15.68
C ASN A 132 -3.34 5.35 -16.81
N PRO A 133 -3.92 4.88 -17.95
CA PRO A 133 -3.12 4.42 -19.08
C PRO A 133 -2.15 5.50 -19.52
N THR A 134 -0.91 5.09 -19.72
CA THR A 134 0.21 5.96 -20.08
C THR A 134 0.85 5.48 -21.39
N ILE A 135 1.05 6.41 -22.31
CA ILE A 135 1.76 6.20 -23.57
C ILE A 135 2.98 7.12 -23.55
N GLY A 136 4.15 6.56 -23.86
CA GLY A 136 5.37 7.35 -23.79
C GLY A 136 6.58 6.70 -24.41
N MET A 137 7.72 7.28 -24.09
CA MET A 137 9.03 6.81 -24.50
C MET A 137 9.84 6.38 -23.29
N HIS A 138 10.66 5.35 -23.48
CA HIS A 138 11.57 4.84 -22.48
C HIS A 138 13.01 4.87 -23.04
N ILE A 139 13.89 5.55 -22.33
CA ILE A 139 15.30 5.71 -22.69
C ILE A 139 16.12 4.92 -21.67
N HIS A 140 16.83 3.90 -22.12
CA HIS A 140 17.64 3.04 -21.26
C HIS A 140 19.00 2.73 -21.91
N ARG A 141 19.94 2.25 -21.11
CA ARG A 141 21.27 1.86 -21.56
C ARG A 141 21.33 0.34 -21.75
N LYS A 142 21.73 -0.10 -22.93
CA LYS A 142 21.99 -1.51 -23.23
C LYS A 142 23.34 -1.62 -23.93
N ASP A 143 24.23 -2.50 -23.46
CA ASP A 143 25.54 -2.79 -24.05
C ASP A 143 26.37 -1.53 -24.37
N ARG A 144 26.44 -0.58 -23.44
CA ARG A 144 27.10 0.75 -23.56
C ARG A 144 26.41 1.73 -24.52
N ASN A 145 25.36 1.32 -25.23
CA ASN A 145 24.60 2.19 -26.11
C ASN A 145 23.31 2.71 -25.43
N ILE A 146 22.93 3.93 -25.76
CA ILE A 146 21.63 4.49 -25.36
C ILE A 146 20.59 4.01 -26.37
N GLN A 147 19.54 3.37 -25.90
CA GLN A 147 18.40 2.94 -26.70
C GLN A 147 17.15 3.70 -26.27
N MET A 148 16.33 4.00 -27.25
CA MET A 148 15.04 4.65 -27.02
C MET A 148 13.96 3.77 -27.67
N GLY A 149 12.88 3.53 -26.93
CA GLY A 149 11.74 2.73 -27.38
C GLY A 149 10.42 3.26 -26.82
N SER A 150 9.32 2.66 -27.26
CA SER A 150 8.00 2.96 -26.71
C SER A 150 7.89 2.39 -25.29
N TYR A 151 7.28 3.15 -24.36
CA TYR A 151 6.97 2.69 -23.02
C TYR A 151 5.65 1.90 -23.02
N LEU A 152 5.76 0.57 -23.06
CA LEU A 152 4.61 -0.33 -23.16
C LEU A 152 4.00 -0.71 -21.81
N ASN A 153 4.80 -0.76 -20.76
CA ASN A 153 4.32 -1.07 -19.41
C ASN A 153 3.25 -0.08 -18.94
N GLY A 154 3.40 1.19 -19.24
CA GLY A 154 2.46 2.22 -18.83
C GLY A 154 1.04 2.05 -19.37
N LEU A 155 0.90 1.47 -20.56
CA LEU A 155 -0.43 1.18 -21.11
C LEU A 155 -1.07 0.01 -20.38
N ILE A 156 -0.32 -1.05 -20.09
CA ILE A 156 -0.85 -2.27 -19.46
C ILE A 156 -1.10 -2.06 -17.98
N SER A 157 -0.10 -1.56 -17.24
CA SER A 157 -0.22 -1.30 -15.80
C SER A 157 -1.27 -0.23 -15.51
N GLY A 158 -1.36 0.81 -16.36
CA GLY A 158 -2.32 1.88 -16.23
C GLY A 158 -3.77 1.50 -16.54
N MET A 159 -4.02 0.39 -17.23
CA MET A 159 -5.38 -0.16 -17.40
C MET A 159 -5.86 -0.97 -16.20
N ILE A 160 -4.99 -1.30 -15.27
CA ILE A 160 -5.36 -2.01 -14.05
C ILE A 160 -5.86 -1.00 -13.01
N PRO A 161 -7.02 -1.22 -12.41
CA PRO A 161 -7.58 -0.31 -11.43
C PRO A 161 -6.66 -0.08 -10.23
N GLU A 162 -6.45 1.18 -9.90
CA GLU A 162 -5.84 1.65 -8.66
C GLU A 162 -6.95 2.03 -7.69
N PHE A 163 -7.00 1.40 -6.52
CA PHE A 163 -7.89 1.78 -5.44
C PHE A 163 -7.32 2.99 -4.70
N THR A 164 -8.13 4.01 -4.51
CA THR A 164 -7.68 5.30 -3.96
C THR A 164 -8.45 5.66 -2.71
N VAL A 165 -7.76 6.32 -1.79
CA VAL A 165 -8.35 6.97 -0.63
C VAL A 165 -7.77 8.38 -0.56
N ALA A 166 -8.61 9.39 -0.42
CA ALA A 166 -8.18 10.77 -0.30
C ALA A 166 -8.87 11.49 0.86
N TYR A 167 -8.17 12.47 1.43
CA TYR A 167 -8.62 13.32 2.52
C TYR A 167 -8.67 14.78 2.05
N ASP A 168 -9.85 15.40 2.17
CA ASP A 168 -10.16 16.78 1.77
C ASP A 168 -9.96 17.75 2.95
N PHE A 169 -8.96 18.62 2.89
CA PHE A 169 -8.68 19.58 3.97
C PHE A 169 -9.71 20.70 4.11
N GLY A 170 -10.50 20.99 3.11
CA GLY A 170 -11.51 22.06 3.14
C GLY A 170 -12.93 21.62 3.41
N ARG A 171 -13.14 20.34 3.71
CA ARG A 171 -14.46 19.80 4.00
C ARG A 171 -14.66 19.65 5.49
N PRO A 172 -15.60 20.38 6.11
CA PRO A 172 -15.80 20.25 7.54
C PRO A 172 -16.29 18.84 7.89
N TYR A 173 -15.67 18.26 8.91
CA TYR A 173 -16.19 17.06 9.52
C TYR A 173 -17.43 17.42 10.33
N GLN A 174 -18.58 16.86 9.97
CA GLN A 174 -19.81 17.01 10.76
C GLN A 174 -19.82 15.92 11.84
N ALA A 175 -19.33 16.27 13.03
CA ALA A 175 -19.46 15.42 14.20
C ALA A 175 -20.94 15.13 14.48
N THR A 176 -21.31 13.88 14.55
CA THR A 176 -22.65 13.51 15.01
C THR A 176 -22.62 13.48 16.55
N GLU A 177 -23.45 14.29 17.21
CA GLU A 177 -23.70 14.18 18.64
C GLU A 177 -24.16 12.76 18.98
N GLY A 178 -23.32 11.96 19.59
CA GLY A 178 -23.62 10.57 19.94
C GLY A 178 -22.47 9.60 19.77
N ASP A 179 -21.32 10.04 19.28
CA ASP A 179 -20.09 9.21 19.16
C ASP A 179 -19.41 8.95 20.51
N ARG A 180 -20.18 8.79 21.59
CA ARG A 180 -19.62 8.79 22.94
C ARG A 180 -19.04 7.47 23.40
N GLU A 181 -19.38 6.36 22.75
CA GLU A 181 -18.84 5.05 23.14
C GLU A 181 -18.37 4.26 21.93
N ALA A 182 -17.11 3.84 21.97
CA ALA A 182 -16.61 2.87 21.00
C ALA A 182 -17.36 1.54 21.24
N PRO A 183 -17.80 0.85 20.17
CA PRO A 183 -18.45 -0.44 20.33
C PRO A 183 -17.52 -1.40 21.08
N VAL A 184 -18.09 -2.25 21.93
CA VAL A 184 -17.31 -3.26 22.66
C VAL A 184 -16.63 -4.21 21.68
N PHE A 185 -17.37 -4.62 20.66
CA PHE A 185 -16.83 -5.48 19.60
C PHE A 185 -16.53 -4.66 18.34
N THR A 186 -15.42 -4.97 17.71
CA THR A 186 -15.01 -4.39 16.43
C THR A 186 -14.75 -5.49 15.42
N TYR A 187 -15.13 -5.28 14.18
CA TYR A 187 -14.78 -6.15 13.07
C TYR A 187 -14.33 -5.30 11.88
N GLY A 188 -13.56 -5.89 11.00
CA GLY A 188 -13.02 -5.12 9.89
C GLY A 188 -12.22 -5.94 8.90
N ALA A 189 -11.65 -5.23 7.96
CA ALA A 189 -10.73 -5.78 6.97
C ALA A 189 -9.50 -4.87 6.86
N GLU A 190 -8.37 -5.47 6.53
CA GLU A 190 -7.09 -4.81 6.35
C GLU A 190 -6.44 -5.27 5.08
N ALA A 191 -5.87 -4.33 4.35
CA ALA A 191 -4.92 -4.59 3.28
C ALA A 191 -3.62 -3.88 3.61
N SER A 192 -2.51 -4.61 3.58
CA SER A 192 -1.21 -4.05 3.87
C SER A 192 -0.11 -4.67 3.01
N TYR A 193 0.99 -3.96 2.91
CA TYR A 193 2.11 -4.33 2.09
C TYR A 193 3.41 -4.22 2.88
N ASN A 194 4.17 -5.31 2.91
CA ASN A 194 5.48 -5.38 3.55
C ASN A 194 6.57 -5.20 2.50
N PHE A 195 7.38 -4.18 2.69
CA PHE A 195 8.64 -3.97 1.99
C PHE A 195 9.77 -4.54 2.86
N LEU A 196 10.20 -5.77 2.59
CA LEU A 196 11.26 -6.43 3.36
C LEU A 196 12.59 -6.20 2.67
N PHE A 197 13.52 -5.56 3.35
CA PHE A 197 14.81 -5.15 2.79
C PHE A 197 16.02 -5.76 3.51
N PHE A 198 15.83 -6.38 4.68
CA PHE A 198 16.87 -7.15 5.34
C PHE A 198 16.51 -8.63 5.37
N ARG A 199 17.45 -9.47 4.98
CA ARG A 199 17.36 -10.91 5.07
C ARG A 199 18.54 -11.43 5.87
N PHE A 200 18.23 -12.30 6.84
CA PHE A 200 19.19 -13.13 7.53
C PHE A 200 18.77 -14.57 7.37
N ALA A 201 19.62 -15.38 6.74
CA ALA A 201 19.34 -16.80 6.53
C ALA A 201 20.52 -17.65 6.99
N ARG A 202 20.22 -18.72 7.70
CA ARG A 202 21.21 -19.69 8.15
C ARG A 202 20.69 -21.10 7.92
N SER A 203 21.44 -21.90 7.19
CA SER A 203 21.06 -23.28 6.89
C SER A 203 22.26 -24.23 6.97
N ASN A 204 21.97 -25.46 7.38
CA ASN A 204 22.94 -26.54 7.45
C ASN A 204 22.20 -27.83 7.07
N TRP A 205 22.66 -28.47 6.03
CA TRP A 205 22.01 -29.68 5.49
C TRP A 205 23.02 -30.64 4.87
N TYR A 206 22.55 -31.85 4.61
CA TYR A 206 23.29 -32.89 3.86
C TYR A 206 22.56 -33.11 2.54
N ASP A 207 23.31 -33.26 1.46
CA ASP A 207 22.78 -33.67 0.16
C ASP A 207 22.59 -35.21 0.08
N ALA A 208 22.19 -35.68 -1.12
CA ALA A 208 21.97 -37.11 -1.35
C ALA A 208 23.28 -37.96 -1.24
N ASP A 209 24.42 -37.32 -1.45
CA ASP A 209 25.75 -37.97 -1.35
C ASP A 209 26.33 -37.91 0.07
N GLY A 210 25.57 -37.37 1.02
CA GLY A 210 25.98 -37.24 2.43
C GLY A 210 26.96 -36.08 2.66
N ILE A 211 27.17 -35.21 1.69
CA ILE A 211 28.05 -34.06 1.84
C ILE A 211 27.33 -32.97 2.65
N ARG A 212 28.01 -32.44 3.65
CA ARG A 212 27.50 -31.37 4.50
C ARG A 212 27.65 -30.01 3.83
N HIS A 213 26.56 -29.30 3.76
CA HIS A 213 26.50 -27.91 3.28
C HIS A 213 26.16 -26.96 4.43
N TYR A 214 26.82 -25.81 4.43
CA TYR A 214 26.54 -24.73 5.38
C TYR A 214 26.41 -23.43 4.60
N ARG A 215 25.34 -22.68 4.87
CA ARG A 215 25.10 -21.36 4.29
C ARG A 215 24.67 -20.39 5.39
N GLU A 216 25.38 -19.30 5.47
CA GLU A 216 24.98 -18.14 6.28
C GLU A 216 25.01 -16.92 5.38
N GLU A 217 23.91 -16.20 5.35
CA GLU A 217 23.71 -15.06 4.47
C GLU A 217 23.03 -13.95 5.26
N SER A 218 23.67 -12.78 5.24
CA SER A 218 23.10 -11.53 5.75
C SER A 218 23.20 -10.52 4.62
N SER A 219 22.09 -10.13 4.07
CA SER A 219 22.04 -9.30 2.87
C SER A 219 20.90 -8.29 2.90
N LEU A 220 21.11 -7.19 2.20
CA LEU A 220 20.02 -6.36 1.74
C LEU A 220 19.27 -7.15 0.65
N CYS A 221 17.97 -7.29 0.83
CA CYS A 221 17.12 -7.97 -0.12
C CYS A 221 15.97 -7.04 -0.54
N SER A 222 15.29 -7.41 -1.60
CA SER A 222 14.00 -6.82 -1.95
C SER A 222 13.00 -7.96 -1.99
N SER A 223 12.19 -8.08 -0.94
CA SER A 223 11.10 -9.05 -0.88
C SER A 223 9.84 -8.34 -0.45
N ASN A 224 8.76 -8.58 -1.15
CA ASN A 224 7.52 -7.87 -0.94
C ASN A 224 6.41 -8.87 -0.63
N HIS A 225 5.65 -8.58 0.43
CA HIS A 225 4.57 -9.44 0.86
C HIS A 225 3.28 -8.63 0.99
N PHE A 226 2.24 -9.12 0.37
CA PHE A 226 0.91 -8.56 0.50
C PHE A 226 0.11 -9.32 1.55
N LEU A 227 -0.65 -8.59 2.38
CA LEU A 227 -1.54 -9.14 3.40
C LEU A 227 -2.95 -8.64 3.16
N ILE A 228 -3.90 -9.57 3.14
CA ILE A 228 -5.34 -9.27 3.23
C ILE A 228 -5.86 -9.99 4.45
N LEU A 229 -6.39 -9.25 5.40
CA LEU A 229 -6.80 -9.77 6.69
C LEU A 229 -8.24 -9.37 7.02
N GLY A 230 -9.01 -10.29 7.57
CA GLY A 230 -10.21 -10.01 8.35
C GLY A 230 -9.82 -9.80 9.81
N LEU A 231 -10.45 -8.87 10.48
CA LEU A 231 -10.18 -8.44 11.85
C LEU A 231 -11.40 -8.66 12.73
N LEU A 232 -11.20 -9.23 13.91
CA LEU A 232 -12.20 -9.29 14.98
C LEU A 232 -11.55 -8.82 16.26
N GLY A 233 -12.17 -7.89 16.97
CA GLY A 233 -11.56 -7.29 18.14
C GLY A 233 -12.55 -6.90 19.23
N VAL A 234 -11.99 -6.58 20.39
CA VAL A 234 -12.70 -6.13 21.59
C VAL A 234 -12.02 -4.86 22.11
N ASN A 235 -12.79 -3.80 22.32
CA ASN A 235 -12.33 -2.60 22.99
C ASN A 235 -12.42 -2.79 24.50
N ILE A 236 -11.31 -2.58 25.20
CA ILE A 236 -11.20 -2.70 26.65
C ILE A 236 -10.96 -1.31 27.22
N GLY A 237 -11.95 -0.82 27.96
CA GLY A 237 -11.90 0.55 28.50
C GLY A 237 -11.86 1.58 27.37
N ARG A 238 -11.15 2.68 27.63
CA ARG A 238 -11.16 3.86 26.73
C ARG A 238 -10.03 3.88 25.70
N ASN A 239 -8.98 3.14 25.89
CA ASN A 239 -7.72 3.34 25.16
C ASN A 239 -7.08 2.05 24.65
N PHE A 240 -7.70 0.91 24.85
CA PHE A 240 -7.09 -0.37 24.53
C PHE A 240 -8.00 -1.22 23.64
N ASN A 241 -7.41 -1.86 22.64
CA ASN A 241 -8.11 -2.83 21.80
C ASN A 241 -7.27 -4.10 21.66
N LEU A 242 -7.91 -5.24 21.82
CA LEU A 242 -7.37 -6.56 21.48
C LEU A 242 -8.10 -7.08 20.27
N SER A 243 -7.37 -7.56 19.29
CA SER A 243 -7.96 -8.13 18.08
C SER A 243 -7.18 -9.35 17.58
N VAL A 244 -7.91 -10.17 16.85
CA VAL A 244 -7.37 -11.30 16.09
C VAL A 244 -7.57 -10.99 14.61
N ALA A 245 -6.55 -11.25 13.83
CA ALA A 245 -6.57 -11.07 12.38
C ALA A 245 -6.21 -12.37 11.68
N SER A 246 -6.93 -12.71 10.62
CA SER A 246 -6.64 -13.85 9.77
C SER A 246 -7.01 -13.58 8.32
N GLY A 247 -6.37 -14.26 7.38
CA GLY A 247 -6.63 -14.05 5.97
C GLY A 247 -5.56 -14.69 5.09
N TYR A 248 -5.02 -13.91 4.16
CA TYR A 248 -4.02 -14.36 3.21
C TYR A 248 -2.75 -13.52 3.28
N THR A 249 -1.61 -14.17 3.18
CA THR A 249 -0.29 -13.54 3.02
C THR A 249 0.67 -14.44 2.29
N THR A 250 1.85 -13.91 1.99
CA THR A 250 3.01 -14.70 1.57
C THR A 250 4.12 -14.57 2.61
N ILE A 251 4.99 -15.58 2.70
CA ILE A 251 6.10 -15.62 3.66
C ILE A 251 7.36 -16.12 2.96
N SER A 252 8.52 -15.77 3.52
CA SER A 252 9.84 -16.12 3.00
C SER A 252 10.32 -15.26 1.84
N TYR A 253 11.62 -15.24 1.62
CA TYR A 253 12.26 -14.56 0.51
C TYR A 253 11.70 -15.02 -0.86
N ASN A 254 11.47 -16.33 -1.00
CA ASN A 254 10.65 -16.89 -2.08
C ASN A 254 9.22 -17.02 -1.57
N PRO A 255 8.27 -16.14 -1.94
CA PRO A 255 6.98 -16.11 -1.31
C PRO A 255 6.22 -17.41 -1.50
N LYS A 256 5.82 -17.95 -0.38
CA LYS A 256 4.92 -19.09 -0.29
C LYS A 256 3.61 -18.63 0.36
N PRO A 257 2.46 -19.07 -0.17
CA PRO A 257 1.17 -18.68 0.39
C PRO A 257 1.02 -19.17 1.82
N ALA A 258 0.40 -18.36 2.66
CA ALA A 258 0.15 -18.70 4.05
C ALA A 258 -1.14 -18.03 4.56
N ILE A 259 -1.74 -18.67 5.56
CA ILE A 259 -2.91 -18.17 6.29
C ILE A 259 -2.40 -17.73 7.67
N PRO A 260 -2.29 -16.43 7.93
CA PRO A 260 -1.83 -15.93 9.22
C PRO A 260 -2.96 -16.00 10.26
N LEU A 261 -2.58 -16.19 11.51
CA LEU A 261 -3.42 -15.96 12.69
C LEU A 261 -2.67 -15.01 13.62
N LEU A 262 -2.99 -13.74 13.52
CA LEU A 262 -2.26 -12.69 14.23
C LEU A 262 -3.07 -12.20 15.41
N PHE A 263 -2.42 -12.04 16.55
CA PHE A 263 -2.94 -11.38 17.73
C PHE A 263 -2.41 -9.95 17.74
N ARG A 264 -3.29 -8.98 17.88
CA ARG A 264 -2.94 -7.56 17.87
C ARG A 264 -3.42 -6.89 19.13
N SER A 265 -2.53 -6.09 19.72
CA SER A 265 -2.80 -5.21 20.83
C SER A 265 -2.58 -3.76 20.36
N SER A 266 -3.53 -2.88 20.64
CA SER A 266 -3.49 -1.49 20.21
C SER A 266 -3.78 -0.56 21.37
N VAL A 267 -2.99 0.52 21.50
CA VAL A 267 -3.13 1.56 22.53
C VAL A 267 -3.39 2.90 21.84
N TYR A 268 -4.55 3.48 22.11
CA TYR A 268 -4.99 4.74 21.51
C TYR A 268 -4.58 5.94 22.38
N PHE A 269 -4.05 6.98 21.73
CA PHE A 269 -3.71 8.23 22.37
C PHE A 269 -4.88 9.22 22.30
N GLY A 270 -5.26 9.79 23.45
CA GLY A 270 -6.34 10.76 23.55
C GLY A 270 -7.70 10.19 23.98
N LYS A 271 -8.71 11.06 24.10
CA LYS A 271 -10.06 10.65 24.52
C LYS A 271 -10.74 9.85 23.41
N LEU A 272 -11.42 8.77 23.76
CA LEU A 272 -12.19 7.90 22.84
C LEU A 272 -13.31 8.65 22.09
N SER A 273 -13.76 9.77 22.61
CA SER A 273 -14.71 10.67 21.96
C SER A 273 -14.12 11.54 20.84
N GLY A 274 -12.79 11.48 20.61
CA GLY A 274 -12.15 12.22 19.53
C GLY A 274 -12.37 11.52 18.19
N HIS A 275 -12.63 12.31 17.14
CA HIS A 275 -12.94 11.78 15.82
C HIS A 275 -11.75 11.15 15.11
N ASN A 276 -10.56 11.69 15.33
CA ASN A 276 -9.32 11.22 14.74
C ASN A 276 -8.33 10.84 15.83
N ARG A 277 -7.62 9.73 15.64
CA ARG A 277 -6.72 9.19 16.67
C ARG A 277 -5.46 8.63 16.12
N LEU A 278 -4.40 8.96 16.81
CA LEU A 278 -3.16 8.21 16.72
C LEU A 278 -3.21 7.03 17.69
N TYR A 279 -2.72 5.87 17.28
CA TYR A 279 -2.50 4.73 18.17
C TYR A 279 -1.23 3.99 17.79
N CYS A 280 -0.64 3.33 18.78
CA CYS A 280 0.43 2.36 18.57
C CYS A 280 -0.15 0.96 18.63
N TYR A 281 0.46 0.04 17.89
CA TYR A 281 0.06 -1.35 17.96
C TYR A 281 1.26 -2.29 17.84
N ILE A 282 1.08 -3.47 18.37
CA ILE A 282 1.94 -4.62 18.16
C ILE A 282 1.07 -5.81 17.74
N SER A 283 1.53 -6.54 16.75
CA SER A 283 0.83 -7.70 16.22
C SER A 283 1.83 -8.82 15.96
N GLY A 284 1.40 -10.04 16.16
CA GLY A 284 2.24 -11.20 15.85
C GLY A 284 1.49 -12.49 15.98
N GLY A 285 2.01 -13.52 15.33
CA GLY A 285 1.42 -14.85 15.42
C GLY A 285 1.87 -15.80 14.32
N PRO A 286 1.39 -17.05 14.40
CA PRO A 286 1.73 -18.09 13.45
C PRO A 286 1.08 -17.83 12.08
N ALA A 287 1.71 -18.37 11.03
CA ALA A 287 1.18 -18.40 9.70
C ALA A 287 1.20 -19.82 9.15
N PHE A 288 0.04 -20.37 8.86
CA PHE A 288 -0.14 -21.74 8.41
C PHE A 288 0.01 -21.81 6.90
N ASN A 289 0.92 -22.65 6.44
CA ASN A 289 1.09 -22.89 5.01
C ASN A 289 0.29 -24.13 4.61
N PRO A 290 -0.57 -24.09 3.60
CA PRO A 290 -1.33 -25.24 3.12
C PRO A 290 -0.47 -26.30 2.42
N GLY A 291 0.80 -25.96 2.07
CA GLY A 291 1.79 -26.86 1.49
C GLY A 291 2.94 -27.18 2.46
N LYS A 292 3.80 -28.13 2.09
CA LYS A 292 5.00 -28.49 2.86
C LYS A 292 6.20 -27.58 2.54
N ALA A 293 6.02 -26.25 2.59
CA ALA A 293 7.08 -25.31 2.24
C ALA A 293 8.03 -24.97 3.40
N PHE A 294 7.69 -25.37 4.63
CA PHE A 294 8.45 -25.04 5.84
C PHE A 294 8.56 -26.25 6.77
N TYR A 295 9.66 -26.32 7.55
CA TYR A 295 9.90 -27.34 8.58
C TYR A 295 9.15 -27.09 9.90
N GLY A 296 8.37 -26.05 9.98
CA GLY A 296 7.61 -25.66 11.17
C GLY A 296 6.61 -24.59 10.82
N VAL A 297 5.96 -24.04 11.84
CA VAL A 297 5.01 -22.97 11.66
C VAL A 297 5.77 -21.64 11.59
N PRO A 298 5.77 -20.94 10.44
CA PRO A 298 6.32 -19.60 10.36
C PRO A 298 5.58 -18.63 11.28
N CYS A 299 6.27 -17.56 11.68
CA CYS A 299 5.70 -16.49 12.50
C CYS A 299 5.85 -15.16 11.78
N LEU A 300 4.81 -14.34 11.85
CA LEU A 300 4.81 -12.95 11.41
C LEU A 300 4.75 -12.03 12.62
N TYR A 301 5.31 -10.84 12.49
CA TYR A 301 5.16 -9.78 13.48
C TYR A 301 5.21 -8.42 12.80
N ASP A 302 4.49 -7.47 13.38
CA ASP A 302 4.56 -6.06 13.04
C ASP A 302 4.34 -5.19 14.29
N THR A 303 5.01 -4.05 14.33
CA THR A 303 4.82 -3.04 15.38
C THR A 303 4.92 -1.67 14.76
N GLY A 304 4.00 -0.80 15.09
CA GLY A 304 3.94 0.50 14.43
C GLY A 304 2.93 1.45 15.01
N VAL A 305 2.68 2.47 14.22
CA VAL A 305 1.72 3.51 14.50
C VAL A 305 0.64 3.51 13.43
N ALA A 306 -0.55 3.92 13.82
CA ALA A 306 -1.64 4.10 12.89
C ALA A 306 -2.45 5.35 13.23
N TYR A 307 -2.99 5.97 12.20
CA TYR A 307 -3.87 7.11 12.32
C TYR A 307 -5.29 6.70 11.93
N ARG A 308 -6.21 6.76 12.87
CA ARG A 308 -7.62 6.40 12.72
C ARG A 308 -8.44 7.63 12.36
N ILE A 309 -9.24 7.50 11.32
CA ILE A 309 -10.22 8.49 10.91
C ILE A 309 -11.61 7.87 11.07
N ALA A 310 -12.48 8.52 11.84
CA ALA A 310 -13.87 8.13 11.95
C ALA A 310 -14.63 8.59 10.70
N LEU A 311 -15.26 7.67 9.98
CA LEU A 311 -16.09 7.96 8.81
C LEU A 311 -17.53 8.30 9.20
N ASP A 312 -18.05 7.53 10.16
CA ASP A 312 -19.36 7.70 10.75
C ASP A 312 -19.39 7.15 12.19
N ARG A 313 -20.57 6.92 12.75
CA ARG A 313 -20.73 6.39 14.12
C ARG A 313 -20.08 5.02 14.34
N ARG A 314 -20.01 4.20 13.30
CA ARG A 314 -19.52 2.81 13.38
C ARG A 314 -18.30 2.58 12.52
N SER A 315 -18.22 3.24 11.36
CA SER A 315 -17.18 2.98 10.35
C SER A 315 -15.94 3.83 10.61
N ARG A 316 -14.78 3.23 10.55
CA ARG A 316 -13.48 3.84 10.78
C ARG A 316 -12.49 3.37 9.73
N LEU A 317 -11.57 4.23 9.37
CA LEU A 317 -10.47 3.95 8.46
C LEU A 317 -9.16 4.21 9.19
N ASP A 318 -8.25 3.25 9.16
CA ASP A 318 -6.94 3.36 9.78
C ASP A 318 -5.86 3.33 8.70
N PHE A 319 -4.94 4.27 8.75
CA PHE A 319 -3.71 4.28 7.96
C PHE A 319 -2.56 3.85 8.86
N LYS A 320 -1.79 2.86 8.43
CA LYS A 320 -0.77 2.21 9.25
C LYS A 320 0.60 2.29 8.61
N ILE A 321 1.61 2.49 9.46
CA ILE A 321 3.01 2.30 9.14
C ILE A 321 3.68 1.55 10.28
N ALA A 322 4.44 0.52 9.95
CA ALA A 322 5.05 -0.35 10.94
C ALA A 322 6.42 -0.87 10.49
N ILE A 323 7.19 -1.32 11.46
CA ILE A 323 8.29 -2.25 11.23
C ILE A 323 7.66 -3.65 11.25
N ALA A 324 7.89 -4.41 10.19
CA ALA A 324 7.33 -5.74 10.02
C ALA A 324 8.40 -6.76 9.68
N GLY A 325 8.14 -8.00 10.00
CA GLY A 325 9.05 -9.06 9.64
C GLY A 325 8.43 -10.44 9.73
N SER A 326 9.19 -11.42 9.30
CA SER A 326 8.82 -12.82 9.39
C SER A 326 9.98 -13.68 9.85
N PHE A 327 9.66 -14.73 10.58
CA PHE A 327 10.57 -15.80 10.92
C PHE A 327 10.03 -17.09 10.32
N SER A 328 10.86 -17.79 9.57
CA SER A 328 10.49 -19.05 8.93
C SER A 328 11.63 -20.09 8.97
N LYS A 329 11.29 -21.34 8.68
CA LYS A 329 12.23 -22.44 8.49
C LYS A 329 11.96 -23.06 7.11
N PRO A 330 12.40 -22.41 6.03
CA PRO A 330 12.09 -22.89 4.68
C PRO A 330 12.69 -24.26 4.42
N LEU A 331 12.02 -25.07 3.60
CA LEU A 331 12.57 -26.31 3.06
C LEU A 331 13.71 -25.99 2.10
N ILE A 332 14.72 -26.84 2.10
CA ILE A 332 15.88 -26.72 1.22
C ILE A 332 15.73 -27.76 0.13
N ASP A 333 15.63 -27.33 -1.11
CA ASP A 333 15.50 -28.19 -2.27
C ASP A 333 16.78 -29.03 -2.44
N GLY A 334 16.63 -30.34 -2.70
CA GLY A 334 17.75 -31.26 -2.90
C GLY A 334 18.44 -31.71 -1.60
N ALA A 335 18.00 -31.27 -0.42
CA ALA A 335 18.56 -31.74 0.84
C ALA A 335 18.00 -33.13 1.22
N ALA A 336 18.88 -34.09 1.47
CA ALA A 336 18.51 -35.40 2.03
C ALA A 336 18.14 -35.29 3.51
N SER A 337 18.85 -34.45 4.26
CA SER A 337 18.52 -34.13 5.64
C SER A 337 18.89 -32.68 5.98
N VAL A 338 18.10 -32.04 6.84
CA VAL A 338 18.32 -30.66 7.26
C VAL A 338 18.47 -30.62 8.77
N THR A 339 19.63 -30.18 9.23
CA THR A 339 19.91 -30.03 10.67
C THR A 339 19.55 -28.62 11.17
N LEU A 340 19.60 -27.61 10.29
CA LEU A 340 19.23 -26.24 10.61
C LEU A 340 18.70 -25.56 9.35
N SER A 341 17.55 -24.90 9.46
CA SER A 341 17.06 -23.95 8.46
C SER A 341 16.33 -22.84 9.19
N ARG A 342 16.80 -21.60 9.03
CA ARG A 342 16.18 -20.41 9.64
C ARG A 342 16.32 -19.25 8.67
N GLU A 343 15.24 -18.51 8.53
CA GLU A 343 15.20 -17.28 7.76
C GLU A 343 14.45 -16.21 8.56
N PHE A 344 15.02 -15.05 8.64
CA PHE A 344 14.46 -13.86 9.25
C PHE A 344 14.44 -12.74 8.23
N LEU A 345 13.29 -12.12 8.06
CA LEU A 345 13.10 -10.98 7.18
C LEU A 345 12.62 -9.79 8.02
N LEU A 346 13.10 -8.60 7.69
CA LEU A 346 12.74 -7.35 8.34
C LEU A 346 12.54 -6.25 7.32
N GLY A 347 11.54 -5.39 7.56
CA GLY A 347 11.24 -4.27 6.68
C GLY A 347 10.16 -3.35 7.21
N LEU A 348 9.51 -2.64 6.31
CA LEU A 348 8.42 -1.73 6.60
C LEU A 348 7.08 -2.31 6.11
N ASN A 349 6.05 -2.09 6.90
CA ASN A 349 4.66 -2.35 6.53
C ASN A 349 3.93 -1.02 6.34
N VAL A 350 3.18 -0.93 5.25
CA VAL A 350 2.23 0.16 5.02
C VAL A 350 0.87 -0.46 4.76
N GLY A 351 -0.16 0.03 5.42
CA GLY A 351 -1.47 -0.59 5.30
C GLY A 351 -2.63 0.34 5.55
N VAL A 352 -3.78 -0.13 5.12
CA VAL A 352 -5.08 0.51 5.35
C VAL A 352 -6.02 -0.55 5.92
N SER A 353 -6.76 -0.19 6.97
CA SER A 353 -7.82 -1.06 7.48
C SER A 353 -9.12 -0.28 7.65
N ALA A 354 -10.22 -0.93 7.33
CA ALA A 354 -11.56 -0.46 7.62
C ALA A 354 -12.14 -1.28 8.79
N SER A 355 -12.70 -0.62 9.78
CA SER A 355 -13.33 -1.28 10.93
C SER A 355 -14.70 -0.67 11.25
N PHE A 356 -15.58 -1.52 11.80
CA PHE A 356 -16.97 -1.21 12.10
C PHE A 356 -17.32 -1.55 13.54
#